data_bd220c5d9049ccc0df19defbfc5cc24c
#
_entry.id   bd220c5d9049ccc0df19defbfc5cc24c
#
_cell.length_a   1.000
_cell.length_b   1.000
_cell.length_c   1.000
_cell.angle_alpha   90.00
_cell.angle_beta   90.00
_cell.angle_gamma   90.00
#
_symmetry.space_group_name_H-M   'P 1'
#
loop_
_entity.id
_entity.type
_entity.pdbx_description
1 polymer ?
#
loop_
_entity_poly.entity_id
_entity_poly.type
_entity_poly.pdbx_seq_one_letter_code
_entity_poly.pdbx_strand_id
1 'polypeptide(L)'
;TCSWKASSNGTRKFYVDIKDAKGNVTRSAVSTVKAGADIKVTSTISTNANKAGSNVMLAATATGGNGGYTYKFIVYNKNTNKWGLISNFSATNAITWKASSAGNRVFYVDVKDSKGNVVRSTPMNLKTTK
;
A
#
# COMPACT_ATOMS: atom_id res chain seq x y z
N THR A 1 31.18 -18.20 11.75
CA THR A 1 30.13 -17.70 10.81
C THR A 1 28.76 -18.17 11.25
N CYS A 2 27.78 -17.31 11.20
CA CYS A 2 26.41 -17.73 11.44
C CYS A 2 25.48 -17.17 10.36
N SER A 3 24.45 -17.92 10.03
CA SER A 3 23.43 -17.55 9.06
C SER A 3 22.12 -17.25 9.77
N TRP A 4 21.40 -16.27 9.26
CA TRP A 4 20.10 -15.90 9.80
C TRP A 4 19.11 -15.68 8.67
N LYS A 5 17.88 -16.17 8.85
CA LYS A 5 16.81 -16.02 7.88
C LYS A 5 15.72 -15.10 8.43
N ALA A 6 15.36 -14.09 7.66
CA ALA A 6 14.26 -13.20 8.04
C ALA A 6 12.92 -13.91 7.90
N SER A 7 12.13 -13.95 8.97
CA SER A 7 10.80 -14.56 8.98
C SER A 7 9.68 -13.54 8.75
N SER A 8 9.99 -12.25 8.80
CA SER A 8 9.02 -11.17 8.62
C SER A 8 9.72 -9.93 8.08
N ASN A 9 8.93 -9.00 7.52
CA ASN A 9 9.46 -7.69 7.11
C ASN A 9 9.87 -6.88 8.34
N GLY A 10 10.80 -5.97 8.12
CA GLY A 10 11.26 -5.05 9.14
C GLY A 10 12.76 -4.86 9.12
N THR A 11 13.22 -3.91 9.91
CA THR A 11 14.64 -3.61 10.06
C THR A 11 15.17 -4.33 11.30
N ARG A 12 16.29 -5.01 11.14
CA ARG A 12 16.96 -5.73 12.21
C ARG A 12 18.37 -5.20 12.38
N LYS A 13 18.81 -5.16 13.63
CA LYS A 13 20.20 -4.77 13.98
C LYS A 13 20.87 -5.96 14.61
N PHE A 14 22.10 -6.21 14.19
CA PHE A 14 22.90 -7.35 14.66
C PHE A 14 24.20 -6.86 15.28
N TYR A 15 24.60 -7.54 16.33
CA TYR A 15 25.86 -7.29 17.03
C TYR A 15 26.61 -8.61 17.24
N VAL A 16 27.91 -8.54 17.28
CA VAL A 16 28.75 -9.67 17.71
C VAL A 16 29.57 -9.20 18.87
N ASP A 17 29.51 -9.92 20.01
CA ASP A 17 30.33 -9.69 21.14
C ASP A 17 31.49 -10.70 21.12
N ILE A 18 32.71 -10.20 21.21
CA ILE A 18 33.91 -11.03 21.23
C ILE A 18 34.53 -10.94 22.63
N LYS A 19 34.74 -12.10 23.23
CA LYS A 19 35.41 -12.20 24.54
C LYS A 19 36.77 -12.87 24.39
N ASP A 20 37.80 -12.25 24.91
CA ASP A 20 39.12 -12.83 24.90
C ASP A 20 39.38 -13.78 26.12
N ALA A 21 40.53 -14.42 26.16
CA ALA A 21 40.87 -15.37 27.23
C ALA A 21 40.94 -14.74 28.63
N LYS A 22 41.10 -13.43 28.72
CA LYS A 22 41.17 -12.68 29.98
C LYS A 22 39.82 -12.13 30.43
N GLY A 23 38.75 -12.38 29.64
CA GLY A 23 37.41 -11.93 29.97
C GLY A 23 37.04 -10.56 29.41
N ASN A 24 37.88 -9.92 28.62
CA ASN A 24 37.55 -8.66 27.95
C ASN A 24 36.55 -8.88 26.86
N VAL A 25 35.50 -8.06 26.82
CA VAL A 25 34.42 -8.17 25.82
C VAL A 25 34.42 -6.92 24.94
N THR A 26 34.39 -7.12 23.65
CA THR A 26 34.28 -6.05 22.65
C THR A 26 33.08 -6.33 21.74
N ARG A 27 32.20 -5.33 21.56
CA ARG A 27 31.05 -5.43 20.67
C ARG A 27 31.41 -4.90 19.30
N SER A 28 30.97 -5.63 18.25
CA SER A 28 31.15 -5.18 16.89
C SER A 28 30.34 -3.93 16.59
N ALA A 29 30.65 -3.28 15.46
CA ALA A 29 29.78 -2.26 14.90
C ALA A 29 28.40 -2.84 14.57
N VAL A 30 27.39 -1.98 14.62
CA VAL A 30 26.01 -2.38 14.32
C VAL A 30 25.88 -2.71 12.83
N SER A 31 25.37 -3.90 12.52
CA SER A 31 24.94 -4.26 11.16
C SER A 31 23.44 -4.18 11.08
N THR A 32 22.93 -3.40 10.15
CA THR A 32 21.49 -3.22 9.96
C THR A 32 21.03 -3.97 8.71
N VAL A 33 20.00 -4.80 8.85
CA VAL A 33 19.40 -5.54 7.74
C VAL A 33 17.91 -5.23 7.68
N LYS A 34 17.44 -4.83 6.50
CA LYS A 34 16.01 -4.64 6.24
C LYS A 34 15.49 -5.88 5.52
N ALA A 35 14.53 -6.56 6.13
CA ALA A 35 13.92 -7.76 5.58
C ALA A 35 12.69 -7.39 4.76
N GLY A 36 12.61 -7.88 3.53
CA GLY A 36 11.52 -7.63 2.59
C GLY A 36 11.57 -6.23 1.99
N ALA A 37 10.77 -6.01 0.97
CA ALA A 37 10.57 -4.72 0.33
C ALA A 37 9.25 -4.11 0.79
N ASP A 38 9.15 -2.79 0.82
CA ASP A 38 7.90 -2.10 1.09
C ASP A 38 6.90 -2.34 -0.04
N ILE A 39 5.61 -2.35 0.29
CA ILE A 39 4.56 -2.43 -0.72
C ILE A 39 4.59 -1.17 -1.57
N LYS A 40 4.62 -1.37 -2.89
CA LYS A 40 4.46 -0.29 -3.87
C LYS A 40 3.14 -0.48 -4.58
N VAL A 41 2.33 0.58 -4.63
CA VAL A 41 1.01 0.56 -5.27
C VAL A 41 1.03 1.48 -6.48
N THR A 42 0.62 0.95 -7.63
CA THR A 42 0.35 1.73 -8.83
C THR A 42 -1.16 1.68 -9.07
N SER A 43 -1.79 2.84 -9.17
CA SER A 43 -3.22 2.94 -9.41
C SER A 43 -3.51 3.73 -10.67
N THR A 44 -4.58 3.35 -11.37
CA THR A 44 -4.99 3.99 -12.61
C THR A 44 -6.49 4.25 -12.62
N ILE A 45 -6.89 5.30 -13.32
CA ILE A 45 -8.29 5.63 -13.59
C ILE A 45 -8.45 5.80 -15.10
N SER A 46 -9.54 5.29 -15.66
CA SER A 46 -9.75 5.28 -17.11
C SER A 46 -9.92 6.67 -17.71
N THR A 47 -10.40 7.62 -16.92
CA THR A 47 -10.54 9.03 -17.34
C THR A 47 -10.53 9.93 -16.10
N ASN A 48 -10.08 11.17 -16.27
CA ASN A 48 -10.14 12.18 -15.21
C ASN A 48 -11.32 13.12 -15.33
N ALA A 49 -12.17 12.95 -16.38
CA ALA A 49 -13.35 13.76 -16.61
C ALA A 49 -14.43 12.93 -17.31
N ASN A 50 -15.65 13.01 -16.81
CA ASN A 50 -16.80 12.32 -17.42
C ASN A 50 -18.09 13.10 -17.17
N LYS A 51 -19.21 12.55 -17.65
CA LYS A 51 -20.54 13.07 -17.38
C LYS A 51 -21.28 12.19 -16.37
N ALA A 52 -22.22 12.78 -15.64
CA ALA A 52 -23.08 12.04 -14.72
C ALA A 52 -23.81 10.91 -15.50
N GLY A 53 -23.85 9.74 -14.90
CA GLY A 53 -24.37 8.52 -15.53
C GLY A 53 -23.33 7.66 -16.24
N SER A 54 -22.11 8.16 -16.40
CA SER A 54 -21.01 7.42 -17.03
C SER A 54 -20.22 6.61 -16.02
N ASN A 55 -19.63 5.53 -16.50
CA ASN A 55 -18.75 4.66 -15.69
C ASN A 55 -17.30 5.05 -15.86
N VAL A 56 -16.54 4.87 -14.78
CA VAL A 56 -15.07 4.90 -14.83
C VAL A 56 -14.53 3.58 -14.27
N MET A 57 -13.39 3.15 -14.79
CA MET A 57 -12.68 1.99 -14.27
C MET A 57 -11.55 2.44 -13.40
N LEU A 58 -11.43 1.81 -12.24
CA LEU A 58 -10.34 2.01 -11.29
C LEU A 58 -9.57 0.69 -11.19
N ALA A 59 -8.27 0.75 -11.27
CA ALA A 59 -7.42 -0.43 -11.18
C ALA A 59 -6.19 -0.14 -10.34
N ALA A 60 -5.64 -1.17 -9.72
CA ALA A 60 -4.41 -1.06 -8.97
C ALA A 60 -3.56 -2.30 -9.14
N THR A 61 -2.25 -2.11 -9.06
CA THR A 61 -1.29 -3.21 -8.98
C THR A 61 -0.37 -2.96 -7.80
N ALA A 62 0.11 -4.03 -7.18
CA ALA A 62 0.99 -3.94 -6.04
C ALA A 62 2.21 -4.84 -6.24
N THR A 63 3.34 -4.40 -5.70
CA THR A 63 4.59 -5.16 -5.68
C THR A 63 5.25 -4.99 -4.32
N GLY A 64 6.18 -5.87 -4.00
CA GLY A 64 6.89 -5.83 -2.72
C GLY A 64 6.06 -6.39 -1.57
N GLY A 65 6.44 -6.07 -0.35
CA GLY A 65 5.79 -6.59 0.84
C GLY A 65 5.85 -8.11 0.94
N ASN A 66 4.80 -8.72 1.46
CA ASN A 66 4.70 -10.18 1.68
C ASN A 66 3.78 -10.90 0.69
N GLY A 67 3.35 -10.24 -0.38
CA GLY A 67 2.42 -10.82 -1.33
C GLY A 67 1.01 -11.01 -0.77
N GLY A 68 0.18 -11.80 -1.47
CA GLY A 68 -1.18 -12.06 -1.01
C GLY A 68 -2.03 -10.80 -0.89
N TYR A 69 -1.93 -9.92 -1.88
CA TYR A 69 -2.53 -8.59 -1.82
C TYR A 69 -4.05 -8.64 -1.84
N THR A 70 -4.68 -7.79 -1.01
CA THR A 70 -6.09 -7.44 -1.11
C THR A 70 -6.21 -5.93 -1.31
N TYR A 71 -7.27 -5.52 -1.98
CA TYR A 71 -7.48 -4.16 -2.43
C TYR A 71 -8.79 -3.61 -1.90
N LYS A 72 -8.73 -2.40 -1.35
CA LYS A 72 -9.90 -1.67 -0.87
C LYS A 72 -10.01 -0.38 -1.66
N PHE A 73 -11.16 -0.15 -2.30
CA PHE A 73 -11.41 1.04 -3.09
C PHE A 73 -12.30 1.99 -2.31
N ILE A 74 -11.86 3.24 -2.19
CA ILE A 74 -12.59 4.30 -1.48
C ILE A 74 -12.67 5.55 -2.34
N VAL A 75 -13.67 6.37 -2.07
CA VAL A 75 -13.89 7.63 -2.77
C VAL A 75 -14.08 8.76 -1.75
N TYR A 76 -13.48 9.89 -2.05
CA TYR A 76 -13.71 11.13 -1.31
C TYR A 76 -14.47 12.12 -2.19
N ASN A 77 -15.62 12.60 -1.70
CA ASN A 77 -16.42 13.59 -2.39
C ASN A 77 -16.02 14.98 -1.92
N LYS A 78 -15.33 15.73 -2.78
CA LYS A 78 -14.84 17.07 -2.43
C LYS A 78 -15.96 18.09 -2.23
N ASN A 79 -17.12 17.86 -2.83
CA ASN A 79 -18.26 18.77 -2.74
C ASN A 79 -18.98 18.67 -1.41
N THR A 80 -18.99 17.49 -0.80
CA THR A 80 -19.67 17.23 0.47
C THR A 80 -18.71 16.94 1.62
N ASN A 81 -17.41 16.83 1.32
CA ASN A 81 -16.35 16.47 2.28
C ASN A 81 -16.64 15.14 2.99
N LYS A 82 -17.17 14.18 2.26
CA LYS A 82 -17.51 12.85 2.81
C LYS A 82 -16.76 11.75 2.11
N TRP A 83 -16.39 10.73 2.89
CA TRP A 83 -15.77 9.50 2.41
C TRP A 83 -16.84 8.45 2.13
N GLY A 84 -16.60 7.66 1.10
CA GLY A 84 -17.43 6.50 0.76
C GLY A 84 -16.58 5.26 0.54
N LEU A 85 -17.11 4.11 0.92
CA LEU A 85 -16.52 2.82 0.62
C LEU A 85 -17.11 2.30 -0.69
N ILE A 86 -16.25 1.98 -1.66
CA ILE A 86 -16.69 1.38 -2.93
C ILE A 86 -16.61 -0.15 -2.83
N SER A 87 -15.45 -0.65 -2.42
CA SER A 87 -15.22 -2.08 -2.27
C SER A 87 -14.26 -2.33 -1.11
N ASN A 88 -14.61 -3.20 -0.20
CA ASN A 88 -13.75 -3.57 0.92
C ASN A 88 -12.61 -4.50 0.44
N PHE A 89 -11.65 -4.77 1.30
CA PHE A 89 -10.50 -5.60 0.96
C PHE A 89 -10.93 -6.91 0.31
N SER A 90 -10.46 -7.13 -0.91
CA SER A 90 -10.70 -8.36 -1.67
C SER A 90 -9.57 -8.56 -2.68
N ALA A 91 -9.51 -9.74 -3.29
CA ALA A 91 -8.51 -10.02 -4.32
C ALA A 91 -8.75 -9.26 -5.62
N THR A 92 -9.91 -8.62 -5.78
CA THR A 92 -10.26 -7.85 -6.99
C THR A 92 -9.45 -6.56 -7.02
N ASN A 93 -8.65 -6.40 -8.06
CA ASN A 93 -7.78 -5.24 -8.23
C ASN A 93 -8.28 -4.22 -9.26
N ALA A 94 -9.46 -4.42 -9.82
CA ALA A 94 -10.08 -3.51 -10.77
C ALA A 94 -11.58 -3.49 -10.55
N ILE A 95 -12.16 -2.30 -10.56
CA ILE A 95 -13.61 -2.11 -10.37
C ILE A 95 -14.13 -1.04 -11.32
N THR A 96 -15.44 -1.06 -11.54
CA THR A 96 -16.15 -0.02 -12.27
C THR A 96 -16.99 0.79 -11.28
N TRP A 97 -16.88 2.11 -11.36
CA TRP A 97 -17.66 3.03 -10.54
C TRP A 97 -18.50 3.94 -11.43
N LYS A 98 -19.76 4.12 -11.07
CA LYS A 98 -20.69 4.97 -11.82
C LYS A 98 -20.84 6.32 -11.14
N ALA A 99 -20.61 7.39 -11.90
CA ALA A 99 -20.84 8.75 -11.42
C ALA A 99 -22.35 9.05 -11.43
N SER A 100 -22.99 9.08 -10.27
CA SER A 100 -24.44 9.34 -10.17
C SER A 100 -24.79 10.82 -10.19
N SER A 101 -23.82 11.70 -9.94
CA SER A 101 -24.03 13.15 -9.88
C SER A 101 -22.77 13.90 -10.29
N ALA A 102 -22.95 15.16 -10.67
CA ALA A 102 -21.83 16.05 -10.95
C ALA A 102 -21.03 16.37 -9.71
N GLY A 103 -19.75 16.67 -9.86
CA GLY A 103 -18.86 17.05 -8.77
C GLY A 103 -17.48 16.49 -8.91
N ASN A 104 -16.61 16.85 -7.97
CA ASN A 104 -15.23 16.42 -7.93
C ASN A 104 -15.07 15.27 -6.93
N ARG A 105 -14.40 14.22 -7.39
CA ARG A 105 -14.13 13.02 -6.59
C ARG A 105 -12.65 12.73 -6.59
N VAL A 106 -12.18 12.15 -5.50
CA VAL A 106 -10.82 11.59 -5.39
C VAL A 106 -10.94 10.14 -4.98
N PHE A 107 -10.27 9.28 -5.69
CA PHE A 107 -10.26 7.85 -5.41
C PHE A 107 -8.93 7.42 -4.85
N TYR A 108 -8.96 6.47 -3.94
CA TYR A 108 -7.77 5.84 -3.36
C TYR A 108 -7.95 4.34 -3.36
N VAL A 109 -6.84 3.63 -3.43
CA VAL A 109 -6.79 2.18 -3.24
C VAL A 109 -5.88 1.89 -2.07
N ASP A 110 -6.39 1.22 -1.06
CA ASP A 110 -5.58 0.69 0.03
C ASP A 110 -5.24 -0.76 -0.30
N VAL A 111 -3.97 -1.10 -0.27
CA VAL A 111 -3.48 -2.45 -0.53
C VAL A 111 -2.94 -3.03 0.77
N LYS A 112 -3.41 -4.23 1.09
CA LYS A 112 -2.97 -4.98 2.27
C LYS A 112 -2.28 -6.25 1.82
N ASP A 113 -1.11 -6.56 2.40
CA ASP A 113 -0.40 -7.80 2.13
C ASP A 113 -0.84 -8.91 3.08
N SER A 114 -0.26 -10.11 2.91
CA SER A 114 -0.60 -11.29 3.72
C SER A 114 -0.26 -11.14 5.21
N LYS A 115 0.61 -10.21 5.57
CA LYS A 115 1.00 -9.91 6.95
C LYS A 115 0.19 -8.78 7.58
N GLY A 116 -0.77 -8.18 6.84
CA GLY A 116 -1.59 -7.10 7.34
C GLY A 116 -1.02 -5.70 7.16
N ASN A 117 0.10 -5.54 6.46
CA ASN A 117 0.64 -4.22 6.15
C ASN A 117 -0.22 -3.54 5.10
N VAL A 118 -0.56 -2.26 5.31
CA VAL A 118 -1.45 -1.51 4.42
C VAL A 118 -0.73 -0.28 3.90
N VAL A 119 -0.84 -0.05 2.59
CA VAL A 119 -0.31 1.15 1.92
C VAL A 119 -1.41 1.73 1.04
N ARG A 120 -1.58 3.06 1.10
CA ARG A 120 -2.56 3.78 0.28
C ARG A 120 -1.91 4.28 -1.01
N SER A 121 -2.65 4.18 -2.11
CA SER A 121 -2.22 4.70 -3.41
C SER A 121 -2.15 6.23 -3.42
N THR A 122 -1.54 6.78 -4.48
CA THR A 122 -1.67 8.19 -4.80
C THR A 122 -3.12 8.52 -5.18
N PRO A 123 -3.57 9.77 -4.98
CA PRO A 123 -4.94 10.16 -5.31
C PRO A 123 -5.21 10.10 -6.82
N MET A 124 -6.39 9.62 -7.19
CA MET A 124 -6.90 9.64 -8.57
C MET A 124 -8.08 10.60 -8.63
N ASN A 125 -7.94 11.67 -9.37
CA ASN A 125 -8.95 12.74 -9.43
C ASN A 125 -9.92 12.52 -10.58
N LEU A 126 -11.21 12.78 -10.33
CA LEU A 126 -12.27 12.72 -11.34
C LEU A 126 -13.17 13.94 -11.22
N LYS A 127 -13.39 14.62 -12.33
CA LYS A 127 -14.38 15.69 -12.44
C LYS A 127 -15.56 15.17 -13.25
N THR A 128 -16.75 15.14 -12.63
CA THR A 128 -17.99 14.73 -13.28
C THR A 128 -18.84 15.98 -13.56
N THR A 129 -19.27 16.13 -14.80
CA THR A 129 -20.19 17.21 -15.22
C THR A 129 -21.60 16.67 -15.38
N LYS A 130 -22.55 17.57 -15.46
CA LYS A 130 -23.96 17.19 -15.68
C LYS A 130 -24.19 16.60 -17.05
#